data_d3253b54d8583d0f4f2ce902d4f95373
#
_entry.id   d3253b54d8583d0f4f2ce902d4f95373
#
_cell.length_a   1.000
_cell.length_b   1.000
_cell.length_c   1.000
_cell.angle_alpha   90.00
_cell.angle_beta   90.00
_cell.angle_gamma   90.00
#
_symmetry.space_group_name_H-M   'P 1'
#
loop_
_entity.id
_entity.type
_entity.pdbx_description
1 polymer ?
#
loop_
_entity_poly.entity_id
_entity_poly.type
_entity_poly.pdbx_seq_one_letter_code
_entity_poly.pdbx_strand_id
1 'polypeptide(L)'
;MKTVKYEGYLTQQKLASLLKEALKDKYTSFIEEQKVVGKPRCRWDMYMTFPDGREIAVEFDGDQHYRDTLVMKLDLEKEDLADEAGIEVVRIPYWVQLTDETAKHYFGDLFDGIHIEQDYPHGFIKSKIFPASYCAMGVERFMAELYELPKDAFAAVISNLLDHACGGVYDFEFVFPGAMAESLNEVFKEGDLKFENMDGVCMVVNEKATPIIS
;
A
#
# COMPACT_ATOMS: atom_id res chain seq x y z
N MET A 1 -16.61 -21.10 2.19
CA MET A 1 -15.53 -20.12 2.09
C MET A 1 -14.69 -20.50 0.90
N LYS A 2 -14.49 -19.58 -0.04
CA LYS A 2 -13.67 -19.78 -1.25
C LYS A 2 -12.23 -19.42 -0.89
N THR A 3 -11.26 -20.26 -1.21
CA THR A 3 -9.84 -19.98 -1.00
C THR A 3 -9.18 -19.65 -2.33
N VAL A 4 -8.44 -18.57 -2.38
CA VAL A 4 -7.57 -18.18 -3.50
C VAL A 4 -6.16 -18.00 -2.97
N LYS A 5 -5.14 -18.21 -3.80
CA LYS A 5 -3.75 -18.09 -3.34
C LYS A 5 -2.86 -17.44 -4.38
N TYR A 6 -1.77 -16.85 -3.91
CA TYR A 6 -0.64 -16.45 -4.73
C TYR A 6 0.67 -16.68 -3.97
N GLU A 7 1.75 -16.84 -4.71
CA GLU A 7 3.08 -17.11 -4.14
C GLU A 7 4.01 -15.92 -4.39
N GLY A 8 4.85 -15.62 -3.43
CA GLY A 8 5.78 -14.51 -3.48
C GLY A 8 5.10 -13.14 -3.38
N TYR A 9 5.87 -12.08 -3.50
CA TYR A 9 5.34 -10.71 -3.44
C TYR A 9 4.29 -10.46 -4.52
N LEU A 10 3.28 -9.65 -4.15
CA LEU A 10 2.23 -9.19 -5.05
C LEU A 10 2.85 -8.41 -6.21
N THR A 11 2.32 -8.64 -7.39
CA THR A 11 2.64 -7.90 -8.63
C THR A 11 1.34 -7.61 -9.35
N GLN A 12 1.33 -6.68 -10.29
CA GLN A 12 0.16 -6.38 -11.12
C GLN A 12 -0.46 -7.65 -11.72
N GLN A 13 0.36 -8.55 -12.27
CA GLN A 13 -0.12 -9.80 -12.88
C GLN A 13 -0.73 -10.78 -11.88
N LYS A 14 -0.12 -10.90 -10.69
CA LYS A 14 -0.66 -11.74 -9.62
C LYS A 14 -1.96 -11.17 -9.08
N LEU A 15 -2.02 -9.84 -8.90
CA LEU A 15 -3.23 -9.15 -8.50
C LEU A 15 -4.36 -9.39 -9.51
N ALA A 16 -4.10 -9.20 -10.80
CA ALA A 16 -5.09 -9.46 -11.85
C ALA A 16 -5.60 -10.91 -11.82
N SER A 17 -4.69 -11.88 -11.68
CA SER A 17 -5.03 -13.29 -11.61
C SER A 17 -5.87 -13.62 -10.37
N LEU A 18 -5.48 -13.07 -9.23
CA LEU A 18 -6.19 -13.26 -7.96
C LEU A 18 -7.59 -12.67 -7.99
N LEU A 19 -7.73 -11.44 -8.48
CA LEU A 19 -9.05 -10.78 -8.61
C LEU A 19 -9.96 -11.53 -9.57
N LYS A 20 -9.44 -11.98 -10.71
CA LYS A 20 -10.20 -12.82 -11.66
C LYS A 20 -10.72 -14.09 -11.01
N GLU A 21 -9.88 -14.78 -10.25
CA GLU A 21 -10.27 -16.00 -9.58
C GLU A 21 -11.22 -15.71 -8.41
N ALA A 22 -10.87 -14.76 -7.54
CA ALA A 22 -11.64 -14.40 -6.35
C ALA A 22 -13.06 -13.97 -6.70
N LEU A 23 -13.21 -13.11 -7.69
CA LEU A 23 -14.45 -12.40 -8.01
C LEU A 23 -15.17 -12.94 -9.26
N LYS A 24 -14.73 -14.06 -9.86
CA LYS A 24 -15.26 -14.59 -11.15
C LYS A 24 -16.78 -14.70 -11.24
N ASP A 25 -17.44 -14.94 -10.11
CA ASP A 25 -18.90 -15.11 -10.03
C ASP A 25 -19.63 -13.80 -9.65
N LYS A 26 -18.90 -12.70 -9.45
CA LYS A 26 -19.41 -11.41 -8.99
C LYS A 26 -19.43 -10.33 -10.08
N TYR A 27 -18.42 -10.30 -10.95
CA TYR A 27 -18.35 -9.31 -12.05
C TYR A 27 -19.02 -9.80 -13.34
N THR A 28 -19.48 -8.85 -14.17
CA THR A 28 -19.98 -9.11 -15.53
C THR A 28 -18.90 -8.97 -16.59
N SER A 29 -17.90 -8.11 -16.33
CA SER A 29 -16.77 -7.87 -17.20
C SER A 29 -15.50 -7.63 -16.39
N PHE A 30 -14.37 -8.16 -16.87
CA PHE A 30 -13.02 -7.90 -16.36
C PHE A 30 -12.09 -7.61 -17.53
N ILE A 31 -11.54 -6.40 -17.58
CA ILE A 31 -10.68 -5.94 -18.69
C ILE A 31 -9.34 -5.50 -18.09
N GLU A 32 -8.24 -6.03 -18.60
CA GLU A 32 -6.90 -5.50 -18.31
C GLU A 32 -6.57 -4.39 -19.32
N GLU A 33 -5.76 -3.43 -18.90
CA GLU A 33 -5.31 -2.30 -19.71
C GLU A 33 -6.49 -1.49 -20.31
N GLN A 34 -7.57 -1.29 -19.54
CA GLN A 34 -8.73 -0.50 -19.97
C GLN A 34 -8.34 0.97 -20.14
N LYS A 35 -8.70 1.57 -21.26
CA LYS A 35 -8.46 2.99 -21.52
C LYS A 35 -9.23 3.88 -20.56
N VAL A 36 -8.55 4.90 -20.04
CA VAL A 36 -9.17 5.93 -19.21
C VAL A 36 -10.06 6.82 -20.07
N VAL A 37 -11.29 7.06 -19.60
CA VAL A 37 -12.22 8.00 -20.25
C VAL A 37 -11.58 9.38 -20.28
N GLY A 38 -11.64 10.07 -21.41
CA GLY A 38 -11.02 11.39 -21.59
C GLY A 38 -9.48 11.39 -21.77
N LYS A 39 -8.80 10.28 -21.47
CA LYS A 39 -7.34 10.15 -21.62
C LYS A 39 -6.95 8.86 -22.36
N PRO A 40 -7.08 8.80 -23.69
CA PRO A 40 -6.92 7.54 -24.46
C PRO A 40 -5.50 6.95 -24.43
N ARG A 41 -4.51 7.71 -23.96
CA ARG A 41 -3.14 7.23 -23.76
C ARG A 41 -2.89 6.63 -22.37
N CYS A 42 -3.79 6.88 -21.43
CA CYS A 42 -3.76 6.30 -20.09
C CYS A 42 -4.62 5.04 -20.02
N ARG A 43 -4.25 4.14 -19.13
CA ARG A 43 -4.96 2.89 -18.92
C ARG A 43 -5.09 2.65 -17.42
N TRP A 44 -6.17 1.95 -17.07
CA TRP A 44 -6.30 1.27 -15.79
C TRP A 44 -5.67 -0.11 -15.92
N ASP A 45 -4.93 -0.56 -14.94
CA ASP A 45 -4.34 -1.91 -14.96
C ASP A 45 -5.42 -2.98 -15.05
N MET A 46 -6.48 -2.83 -14.29
CA MET A 46 -7.66 -3.70 -14.32
C MET A 46 -8.94 -2.85 -14.22
N TYR A 47 -9.99 -3.33 -14.84
CA TYR A 47 -11.29 -2.68 -14.81
C TYR A 47 -12.40 -3.73 -14.71
N MET A 48 -13.27 -3.58 -13.72
CA MET A 48 -14.37 -4.50 -13.46
C MET A 48 -15.71 -3.79 -13.53
N THR A 49 -16.69 -4.45 -14.15
CA THR A 49 -18.09 -4.02 -14.15
C THR A 49 -18.93 -5.07 -13.44
N PHE A 50 -19.86 -4.65 -12.60
CA PHE A 50 -20.69 -5.52 -11.78
C PHE A 50 -22.16 -5.50 -12.24
N PRO A 51 -22.97 -6.55 -11.87
CA PRO A 51 -24.37 -6.62 -12.28
C PRO A 51 -25.26 -5.48 -11.78
N ASP A 52 -24.86 -4.84 -10.68
CA ASP A 52 -25.55 -3.69 -10.08
C ASP A 52 -25.19 -2.35 -10.74
N GLY A 53 -24.33 -2.39 -11.75
CA GLY A 53 -23.84 -1.22 -12.48
C GLY A 53 -22.62 -0.55 -11.86
N ARG A 54 -22.06 -1.04 -10.74
CA ARG A 54 -20.78 -0.55 -10.21
C ARG A 54 -19.67 -0.80 -11.22
N GLU A 55 -18.75 0.13 -11.28
CA GLU A 55 -17.53 0.05 -12.06
C GLU A 55 -16.33 0.33 -11.15
N ILE A 56 -15.36 -0.57 -11.13
CA ILE A 56 -14.16 -0.44 -10.30
C ILE A 56 -12.93 -0.51 -11.20
N ALA A 57 -12.12 0.53 -11.17
CA ALA A 57 -10.79 0.58 -11.75
C ALA A 57 -9.76 0.22 -10.67
N VAL A 58 -8.83 -0.68 -10.97
CA VAL A 58 -7.78 -1.10 -10.03
C VAL A 58 -6.42 -0.79 -10.64
N GLU A 59 -5.56 -0.16 -9.85
CA GLU A 59 -4.17 0.15 -10.15
C GLU A 59 -3.24 -0.58 -9.18
N PHE A 60 -2.16 -1.12 -9.68
CA PHE A 60 -1.06 -1.63 -8.88
C PHE A 60 0.10 -0.64 -8.92
N ASP A 61 0.23 0.16 -7.87
CA ASP A 61 1.17 1.26 -7.83
C ASP A 61 2.59 0.79 -7.52
N GLY A 62 3.43 0.78 -8.53
CA GLY A 62 4.86 0.55 -8.40
C GLY A 62 5.61 1.76 -7.82
N ASP A 63 6.93 1.64 -7.69
CA ASP A 63 7.78 2.67 -7.10
C ASP A 63 7.74 4.02 -7.84
N GLN A 64 7.45 4.03 -9.15
CA GLN A 64 7.32 5.27 -9.92
C GLN A 64 6.19 6.19 -9.42
N HIS A 65 5.13 5.63 -8.82
CA HIS A 65 4.02 6.39 -8.27
C HIS A 65 4.36 7.16 -6.99
N TYR A 66 5.59 7.01 -6.48
CA TYR A 66 6.10 7.71 -5.29
C TYR A 66 7.33 8.56 -5.56
N ARG A 67 7.99 8.38 -6.70
CA ARG A 67 9.23 9.11 -7.03
C ARG A 67 9.11 10.09 -8.18
N ASP A 68 8.15 9.87 -9.07
CA ASP A 68 7.94 10.71 -10.26
C ASP A 68 6.71 11.60 -10.07
N THR A 69 6.96 12.88 -9.86
CA THR A 69 5.90 13.88 -9.65
C THR A 69 4.96 14.03 -10.85
N LEU A 70 5.42 13.69 -12.06
CA LEU A 70 4.55 13.71 -13.24
C LEU A 70 3.61 12.50 -13.23
N VAL A 71 4.08 11.34 -12.80
CA VAL A 71 3.22 10.15 -12.62
C VAL A 71 2.17 10.43 -11.55
N MET A 72 2.57 10.96 -10.37
CA MET A 72 1.64 11.30 -9.30
C MET A 72 0.56 12.30 -9.72
N LYS A 73 0.95 13.33 -10.50
CA LYS A 73 -0.03 14.29 -11.06
C LYS A 73 -0.98 13.62 -12.05
N LEU A 74 -0.48 12.70 -12.86
CA LEU A 74 -1.30 11.95 -13.81
C LEU A 74 -2.28 11.02 -13.08
N ASP A 75 -1.86 10.44 -11.95
CA ASP A 75 -2.73 9.65 -11.09
C ASP A 75 -3.90 10.47 -10.56
N LEU A 76 -3.64 11.66 -10.01
CA LEU A 76 -4.70 12.57 -9.55
C LEU A 76 -5.67 12.95 -10.69
N GLU A 77 -5.14 13.26 -11.88
CA GLU A 77 -6.00 13.56 -13.03
C GLU A 77 -6.83 12.34 -13.49
N LYS A 78 -6.32 11.12 -13.32
CA LYS A 78 -7.09 9.88 -13.60
C LYS A 78 -8.21 9.70 -12.57
N GLU A 79 -7.93 9.96 -11.31
CA GLU A 79 -8.90 9.88 -10.22
C GLU A 79 -10.02 10.90 -10.38
N ASP A 80 -9.70 12.15 -10.70
CA ASP A 80 -10.70 13.18 -11.00
C ASP A 80 -11.66 12.73 -12.13
N LEU A 81 -11.11 12.17 -13.21
CA LEU A 81 -11.91 11.67 -14.34
C LEU A 81 -12.75 10.45 -13.97
N ALA A 82 -12.26 9.60 -13.08
CA ALA A 82 -13.01 8.45 -12.58
C ALA A 82 -14.18 8.90 -11.71
N ASP A 83 -13.93 9.86 -10.81
CA ASP A 83 -14.97 10.43 -9.93
C ASP A 83 -16.08 11.10 -10.76
N GLU A 84 -15.72 11.92 -11.77
CA GLU A 84 -16.68 12.52 -12.72
C GLU A 84 -17.51 11.45 -13.46
N ALA A 85 -16.94 10.28 -13.71
CA ALA A 85 -17.60 9.18 -14.40
C ALA A 85 -18.36 8.23 -13.45
N GLY A 86 -18.25 8.40 -12.13
CA GLY A 86 -18.83 7.52 -11.13
C GLY A 86 -18.12 6.15 -11.01
N ILE A 87 -16.84 6.10 -11.36
CA ILE A 87 -16.00 4.91 -11.31
C ILE A 87 -15.23 4.92 -9.99
N GLU A 88 -15.36 3.85 -9.22
CA GLU A 88 -14.55 3.64 -8.02
C GLU A 88 -13.10 3.31 -8.40
N VAL A 89 -12.13 3.97 -7.79
CA VAL A 89 -10.70 3.69 -8.01
C VAL A 89 -10.12 3.02 -6.78
N VAL A 90 -9.52 1.85 -6.97
CA VAL A 90 -8.79 1.11 -5.94
C VAL A 90 -7.31 1.08 -6.31
N ARG A 91 -6.48 1.68 -5.46
CA ARG A 91 -5.03 1.69 -5.66
C ARG A 91 -4.35 0.80 -4.63
N ILE A 92 -3.51 -0.13 -5.11
CA ILE A 92 -2.81 -1.08 -4.25
C ILE A 92 -1.31 -0.81 -4.35
N PRO A 93 -0.69 -0.29 -3.29
CA PRO A 93 0.74 -0.04 -3.24
C PRO A 93 1.56 -1.33 -3.38
N TYR A 94 2.70 -1.28 -4.06
CA TYR A 94 3.59 -2.43 -4.25
C TYR A 94 4.17 -3.01 -2.95
N TRP A 95 4.11 -2.26 -1.85
CA TRP A 95 4.57 -2.65 -0.53
C TRP A 95 3.45 -3.25 0.35
N VAL A 96 2.23 -3.34 -0.16
CA VAL A 96 1.10 -4.01 0.49
C VAL A 96 0.90 -5.39 -0.14
N GLN A 97 0.72 -6.40 0.72
CA GLN A 97 0.32 -7.74 0.29
C GLN A 97 -1.20 -7.90 0.46
N LEU A 98 -1.84 -8.63 -0.45
CA LEU A 98 -3.27 -8.86 -0.34
C LEU A 98 -3.53 -10.04 0.60
N THR A 99 -4.01 -9.72 1.80
CA THR A 99 -4.51 -10.64 2.83
C THR A 99 -6.02 -10.52 2.93
N ASP A 100 -6.68 -11.35 3.74
CA ASP A 100 -8.13 -11.22 3.99
C ASP A 100 -8.50 -9.82 4.48
N GLU A 101 -7.67 -9.24 5.36
CA GLU A 101 -7.90 -7.92 5.94
C GLU A 101 -7.70 -6.79 4.94
N THR A 102 -6.58 -6.81 4.20
CA THR A 102 -6.31 -5.76 3.21
C THR A 102 -7.22 -5.89 1.99
N ALA A 103 -7.60 -7.10 1.58
CA ALA A 103 -8.60 -7.29 0.54
C ALA A 103 -9.98 -6.73 0.95
N LYS A 104 -10.37 -6.94 2.21
CA LYS A 104 -11.60 -6.35 2.75
C LYS A 104 -11.51 -4.83 2.88
N HIS A 105 -10.33 -4.30 3.21
CA HIS A 105 -10.08 -2.85 3.26
C HIS A 105 -10.27 -2.20 1.88
N TYR A 106 -9.66 -2.80 0.83
CA TYR A 106 -9.68 -2.23 -0.52
C TYR A 106 -10.97 -2.51 -1.31
N PHE A 107 -11.60 -3.66 -1.10
CA PHE A 107 -12.72 -4.13 -1.93
C PHE A 107 -14.01 -4.37 -1.15
N GLY A 108 -14.02 -4.09 0.16
CA GLY A 108 -15.21 -4.19 1.00
C GLY A 108 -15.86 -5.58 0.96
N ASP A 109 -17.18 -5.59 0.76
CA ASP A 109 -18.06 -6.76 0.73
C ASP A 109 -17.79 -7.71 -0.45
N LEU A 110 -17.07 -7.25 -1.47
CA LEU A 110 -16.67 -8.11 -2.59
C LEU A 110 -15.78 -9.28 -2.13
N PHE A 111 -15.07 -9.14 -1.03
CA PHE A 111 -14.23 -10.20 -0.47
C PHE A 111 -14.88 -10.98 0.69
N ASP A 112 -16.14 -10.74 1.02
CA ASP A 112 -16.84 -11.53 2.02
C ASP A 112 -16.92 -13.01 1.62
N GLY A 113 -16.47 -13.88 2.53
CA GLY A 113 -16.41 -15.34 2.33
C GLY A 113 -15.28 -15.83 1.44
N ILE A 114 -14.31 -14.98 1.12
CA ILE A 114 -13.09 -15.31 0.38
C ILE A 114 -11.92 -15.30 1.37
N HIS A 115 -11.08 -16.32 1.31
CA HIS A 115 -9.84 -16.44 2.06
C HIS A 115 -8.66 -16.36 1.10
N ILE A 116 -7.66 -15.56 1.44
CA ILE A 116 -6.43 -15.38 0.65
C ILE A 116 -5.27 -16.08 1.36
N GLU A 117 -4.75 -17.12 0.74
CA GLU A 117 -3.56 -17.81 1.21
C GLU A 117 -2.32 -17.17 0.57
N GLN A 118 -1.45 -16.62 1.41
CA GLN A 118 -0.18 -16.03 0.99
C GLN A 118 0.83 -16.07 2.15
N ASP A 119 2.14 -16.10 1.86
CA ASP A 119 3.20 -16.31 2.84
C ASP A 119 4.11 -15.08 3.03
N TYR A 120 3.89 -14.00 2.30
CA TYR A 120 4.77 -12.83 2.32
C TYR A 120 4.21 -11.72 3.19
N PRO A 121 5.02 -11.16 4.11
CA PRO A 121 4.59 -10.05 4.95
C PRO A 121 4.44 -8.76 4.13
N HIS A 122 3.65 -7.82 4.64
CA HIS A 122 3.62 -6.46 4.16
C HIS A 122 4.98 -5.80 4.31
N GLY A 123 5.31 -4.88 3.41
CA GLY A 123 6.54 -4.12 3.45
C GLY A 123 7.30 -4.14 2.14
N PHE A 124 8.52 -3.66 2.19
CA PHE A 124 9.36 -3.40 1.03
C PHE A 124 10.28 -4.57 0.73
N ILE A 125 10.39 -4.89 -0.55
CA ILE A 125 11.37 -5.86 -1.04
C ILE A 125 12.75 -5.21 -0.95
N LYS A 126 13.77 -5.93 -0.45
CA LYS A 126 15.15 -5.42 -0.27
C LYS A 126 15.78 -4.78 -1.51
N SER A 127 15.33 -5.15 -2.70
CA SER A 127 15.79 -4.58 -3.98
C SER A 127 15.03 -3.34 -4.44
N LYS A 128 14.01 -2.90 -3.68
CA LYS A 128 13.20 -1.72 -3.99
C LYS A 128 13.53 -0.59 -3.05
N ILE A 129 13.62 0.62 -3.60
CA ILE A 129 13.86 1.83 -2.82
C ILE A 129 12.55 2.25 -2.13
N PHE A 130 12.68 2.81 -0.92
CA PHE A 130 11.55 3.31 -0.15
C PHE A 130 10.92 4.57 -0.77
N PRO A 131 9.60 4.74 -0.69
CA PRO A 131 8.94 5.96 -1.13
C PRO A 131 9.52 7.23 -0.49
N ALA A 132 9.86 7.18 0.78
CA ALA A 132 10.43 8.30 1.53
C ALA A 132 11.79 8.82 1.00
N SER A 133 12.49 8.04 0.17
CA SER A 133 13.76 8.43 -0.41
C SER A 133 13.63 9.28 -1.68
N TYR A 134 12.41 9.49 -2.18
CA TYR A 134 12.22 10.03 -3.51
C TYR A 134 11.96 11.54 -3.55
N CYS A 135 10.84 11.97 -2.98
CA CYS A 135 10.43 13.37 -2.99
C CYS A 135 9.31 13.61 -1.97
N ALA A 136 9.10 14.89 -1.60
CA ALA A 136 8.08 15.25 -0.62
C ALA A 136 6.68 14.72 -0.94
N MET A 137 6.21 14.88 -2.19
CA MET A 137 4.90 14.34 -2.61
C MET A 137 4.81 12.83 -2.43
N GLY A 138 5.88 12.09 -2.73
CA GLY A 138 5.90 10.63 -2.57
C GLY A 138 5.86 10.21 -1.11
N VAL A 139 6.53 10.96 -0.23
CA VAL A 139 6.47 10.75 1.22
C VAL A 139 5.07 11.02 1.75
N GLU A 140 4.47 12.16 1.37
CA GLU A 140 3.11 12.52 1.78
C GLU A 140 2.10 11.46 1.36
N ARG A 141 2.18 11.00 0.11
CA ARG A 141 1.33 9.93 -0.42
C ARG A 141 1.51 8.62 0.36
N PHE A 142 2.77 8.18 0.52
CA PHE A 142 3.10 6.97 1.28
C PHE A 142 2.53 7.03 2.69
N MET A 143 2.68 8.17 3.36
CA MET A 143 2.17 8.37 4.71
C MET A 143 0.64 8.32 4.78
N ALA A 144 -0.06 8.95 3.83
CA ALA A 144 -1.51 8.91 3.76
C ALA A 144 -2.01 7.47 3.58
N GLU A 145 -1.48 6.75 2.59
CA GLU A 145 -1.84 5.36 2.32
C GLU A 145 -1.51 4.42 3.49
N LEU A 146 -0.36 4.63 4.16
CA LEU A 146 0.05 3.83 5.30
C LEU A 146 -0.93 3.97 6.48
N TYR A 147 -1.40 5.19 6.76
CA TYR A 147 -2.34 5.43 7.86
C TYR A 147 -3.74 4.86 7.61
N GLU A 148 -4.12 4.64 6.37
CA GLU A 148 -5.40 4.02 6.01
C GLU A 148 -5.41 2.50 6.17
N LEU A 149 -4.21 1.88 6.25
CA LEU A 149 -4.13 0.42 6.35
C LEU A 149 -4.75 -0.14 7.64
N PRO A 150 -5.30 -1.35 7.59
CA PRO A 150 -5.63 -2.11 8.79
C PRO A 150 -4.43 -2.20 9.74
N LYS A 151 -4.71 -2.20 11.04
CA LYS A 151 -3.69 -2.10 12.09
C LYS A 151 -2.55 -3.11 11.94
N ASP A 152 -2.87 -4.36 11.61
CA ASP A 152 -1.86 -5.43 11.49
C ASP A 152 -0.99 -5.24 10.24
N ALA A 153 -1.58 -4.77 9.13
CA ALA A 153 -0.83 -4.44 7.92
C ALA A 153 0.08 -3.22 8.15
N PHE A 154 -0.44 -2.17 8.80
CA PHE A 154 0.36 -1.01 9.24
C PHE A 154 1.56 -1.45 10.09
N ALA A 155 1.32 -2.26 11.13
CA ALA A 155 2.38 -2.74 12.02
C ALA A 155 3.44 -3.56 11.28
N ALA A 156 3.02 -4.42 10.34
CA ALA A 156 3.94 -5.21 9.54
C ALA A 156 4.82 -4.35 8.62
N VAL A 157 4.26 -3.32 7.98
CA VAL A 157 5.03 -2.38 7.15
C VAL A 157 6.05 -1.61 8.00
N ILE A 158 5.63 -1.11 9.16
CA ILE A 158 6.54 -0.39 10.06
C ILE A 158 7.65 -1.31 10.59
N SER A 159 7.32 -2.54 11.00
CA SER A 159 8.32 -3.53 11.44
C SER A 159 9.34 -3.80 10.32
N ASN A 160 8.88 -3.98 9.09
CA ASN A 160 9.75 -4.18 7.93
C ASN A 160 10.67 -2.97 7.69
N LEU A 161 10.17 -1.75 7.82
CA LEU A 161 10.97 -0.52 7.72
C LEU A 161 12.06 -0.45 8.79
N LEU A 162 11.71 -0.76 10.04
CA LEU A 162 12.65 -0.78 11.16
C LEU A 162 13.73 -1.84 10.97
N ASP A 163 13.37 -3.03 10.53
CA ASP A 163 14.31 -4.11 10.22
C ASP A 163 15.32 -3.70 9.15
N HIS A 164 14.88 -2.96 8.14
CA HIS A 164 15.77 -2.41 7.11
C HIS A 164 16.71 -1.33 7.68
N ALA A 165 16.20 -0.43 8.50
CA ALA A 165 16.98 0.62 9.15
C ALA A 165 18.03 0.05 10.12
N CYS A 166 17.66 -0.97 10.91
CA CYS A 166 18.55 -1.63 11.87
C CYS A 166 19.52 -2.64 11.25
N GLY A 167 19.21 -3.16 10.06
CA GLY A 167 20.00 -4.19 9.37
C GLY A 167 21.24 -3.69 8.66
N GLY A 168 21.65 -2.43 8.85
CA GLY A 168 22.91 -1.87 8.31
C GLY A 168 22.86 -1.50 6.83
N VAL A 169 21.69 -1.43 6.24
CA VAL A 169 21.50 -0.83 4.91
C VAL A 169 21.37 0.68 5.11
N TYR A 170 22.51 1.33 5.29
CA TYR A 170 22.65 2.76 5.65
C TYR A 170 22.29 3.75 4.54
N ASP A 171 21.68 3.33 3.46
CA ASP A 171 21.34 4.23 2.35
C ASP A 171 20.01 4.96 2.55
N PHE A 172 19.37 4.81 3.72
CA PHE A 172 18.05 5.38 3.95
C PHE A 172 17.98 6.14 5.28
N GLU A 173 18.07 7.44 5.20
CA GLU A 173 17.53 8.33 6.25
C GLU A 173 15.99 8.35 6.10
N PHE A 174 15.33 7.29 6.55
CA PHE A 174 13.89 7.33 6.69
C PHE A 174 13.55 8.05 7.99
N VAL A 175 13.03 9.25 7.86
CA VAL A 175 12.62 10.06 8.99
C VAL A 175 11.10 10.03 9.07
N PHE A 176 10.55 9.32 10.04
CA PHE A 176 9.12 9.42 10.32
C PHE A 176 8.79 10.83 10.82
N PRO A 177 7.71 11.47 10.31
CA PRO A 177 7.21 12.69 10.91
C PRO A 177 6.94 12.53 12.39
N GLY A 178 7.29 13.53 13.20
CA GLY A 178 7.14 13.47 14.68
C GLY A 178 5.71 13.17 15.13
N ALA A 179 4.71 13.61 14.37
CA ALA A 179 3.30 13.30 14.64
C ALA A 179 2.97 11.79 14.65
N MET A 180 3.81 10.94 14.05
CA MET A 180 3.61 9.49 14.07
C MET A 180 3.98 8.81 15.37
N ALA A 181 4.74 9.46 16.25
CA ALA A 181 5.24 8.83 17.46
C ALA A 181 4.13 8.21 18.33
N GLU A 182 2.99 8.90 18.46
CA GLU A 182 1.85 8.40 19.23
C GLU A 182 1.24 7.15 18.62
N SER A 183 0.98 7.17 17.31
CA SER A 183 0.43 6.02 16.58
C SER A 183 1.38 4.83 16.59
N LEU A 184 2.69 5.06 16.45
CA LEU A 184 3.70 4.00 16.53
C LEU A 184 3.76 3.39 17.93
N ASN A 185 3.72 4.18 19.00
CA ASN A 185 3.66 3.69 20.36
C ASN A 185 2.37 2.89 20.64
N GLU A 186 1.26 3.21 19.98
CA GLU A 186 0.04 2.42 20.09
C GLU A 186 0.18 1.03 19.47
N VAL A 187 0.83 0.95 18.32
CA VAL A 187 1.05 -0.32 17.59
C VAL A 187 2.06 -1.21 18.32
N PHE A 188 3.11 -0.62 18.87
CA PHE A 188 4.22 -1.34 19.51
C PHE A 188 4.16 -1.34 21.04
N LYS A 189 2.96 -1.28 21.64
CA LYS A 189 2.73 -1.22 23.11
C LYS A 189 3.45 -2.29 23.93
N GLU A 190 3.67 -3.47 23.36
CA GLU A 190 4.27 -4.62 24.05
C GLU A 190 5.75 -4.85 23.69
N GLY A 191 6.35 -3.93 22.92
CA GLY A 191 7.73 -4.03 22.48
C GLY A 191 8.70 -3.16 23.27
N ASP A 192 10.00 -3.44 23.12
CA ASP A 192 11.09 -2.62 23.68
C ASP A 192 11.31 -1.30 22.92
N LEU A 193 10.47 -1.00 21.91
CA LEU A 193 10.57 0.19 21.07
C LEU A 193 9.66 1.28 21.62
N LYS A 194 10.22 2.46 21.84
CA LYS A 194 9.50 3.67 22.16
C LYS A 194 9.81 4.74 21.13
N PHE A 195 8.79 5.44 20.71
CA PHE A 195 8.89 6.50 19.70
C PHE A 195 8.60 7.84 20.37
N GLU A 196 9.45 8.82 20.11
CA GLU A 196 9.30 10.18 20.64
C GLU A 196 9.34 11.19 19.49
N ASN A 197 8.51 12.22 19.60
CA ASN A 197 8.58 13.38 18.70
C ASN A 197 9.69 14.31 19.21
N MET A 198 10.78 14.39 18.47
CA MET A 198 11.90 15.29 18.74
C MET A 198 12.00 16.30 17.60
N ASP A 199 11.58 17.54 17.86
CA ASP A 199 11.63 18.65 16.91
C ASP A 199 10.97 18.37 15.53
N GLY A 200 9.83 17.68 15.55
CA GLY A 200 9.08 17.32 14.32
C GLY A 200 9.51 16.03 13.66
N VAL A 201 10.48 15.33 14.26
CA VAL A 201 11.00 14.04 13.80
C VAL A 201 10.64 12.96 14.81
N CYS A 202 10.13 11.82 14.34
CA CYS A 202 9.90 10.66 15.18
C CYS A 202 11.20 9.87 15.35
N MET A 203 11.72 9.83 16.57
CA MET A 203 12.92 9.09 16.93
C MET A 203 12.56 7.81 17.65
N VAL A 204 13.26 6.71 17.34
CA VAL A 204 13.21 5.48 18.13
C VAL A 204 14.09 5.65 19.36
N VAL A 205 13.46 5.62 20.53
CA VAL A 205 14.17 5.65 21.82
C VAL A 205 14.14 4.24 22.40
N ASN A 206 15.28 3.59 22.43
CA ASN A 206 15.39 2.29 23.10
C ASN A 206 15.70 2.54 24.59
N GLU A 207 14.77 2.22 25.49
CA GLU A 207 14.96 2.40 26.94
C GLU A 207 16.16 1.61 27.51
N LYS A 208 16.68 0.63 26.77
CA LYS A 208 17.82 -0.20 27.16
C LYS A 208 19.14 0.21 26.50
N ALA A 209 19.13 1.14 25.57
CA ALA A 209 20.35 1.61 24.93
C ALA A 209 20.98 2.72 25.77
N THR A 210 22.08 2.44 26.46
CA THR A 210 22.97 3.46 27.03
C THR A 210 23.47 4.31 25.85
N PRO A 211 23.35 5.65 25.89
CA PRO A 211 23.83 6.48 24.81
C PRO A 211 25.34 6.23 24.59
N ILE A 212 25.69 5.77 23.40
CA ILE A 212 27.11 5.74 23.00
C ILE A 212 27.46 7.19 22.66
N ILE A 213 27.92 7.91 23.68
CA ILE A 213 28.54 9.22 23.52
C ILE A 213 29.97 8.92 23.05
N SER A 214 30.26 9.13 21.80
CA SER A 214 31.61 9.22 21.26
C SER A 214 31.85 10.60 20.66
#